data_1f8fc458696c77570d307d3af244f635
#
_entry.id   1f8fc458696c77570d307d3af244f635
#
_cell.length_a   1.000
_cell.length_b   1.000
_cell.length_c   1.000
_cell.angle_alpha   90.00
_cell.angle_beta   90.00
_cell.angle_gamma   90.00
#
_symmetry.space_group_name_H-M   'P 1'
#
loop_
_entity.id
_entity.type
_entity.pdbx_description
1 polymer ?
#
loop_
_entity_poly.entity_id
_entity_poly.type
_entity_poly.pdbx_seq_one_letter_code
_entity_poly.pdbx_strand_id
1 'polypeptide(L)'
;MTFWKNHPSRFSLYLYMMLSIVCLLLASFVVLAFEQGKYERALDKREVSIRLAEELRQSTNDLTRLVRAYVTTGNPAFKAQFQAVVDIRDGERPRPLNYSLAYWDIKASKAGNESDTVEPQGEAIPLLELMRQAGVTHFDL
;
A
#
# COMPACT_ATOMS: atom_id res chain seq x y z
N MET A 1 42.00 16.34 59.30
CA MET A 1 41.38 16.04 57.99
C MET A 1 40.17 15.13 58.25
N THR A 2 39.00 15.72 58.38
CA THR A 2 37.76 15.01 58.72
C THR A 2 37.07 14.55 57.44
N PHE A 3 37.10 13.24 57.18
CA PHE A 3 36.32 12.58 56.17
C PHE A 3 34.85 12.72 56.51
N TRP A 4 34.13 13.56 55.78
CA TRP A 4 32.69 13.65 55.83
C TRP A 4 32.11 12.35 55.17
N LYS A 5 31.74 11.40 56.00
CA LYS A 5 31.06 10.20 55.63
C LYS A 5 29.56 10.57 55.40
N ASN A 6 29.24 10.97 54.14
CA ASN A 6 27.88 11.23 53.73
C ASN A 6 27.08 9.91 53.80
N HIS A 7 26.41 9.69 54.95
CA HIS A 7 25.34 8.73 54.95
C HIS A 7 24.14 9.35 54.22
N PRO A 8 23.73 8.79 53.05
CA PRO A 8 22.54 9.31 52.38
C PRO A 8 21.38 9.24 53.37
N SER A 9 20.74 10.38 53.64
CA SER A 9 19.54 10.41 54.47
C SER A 9 18.50 9.49 53.83
N ARG A 10 17.67 8.80 54.63
CA ARG A 10 16.62 7.91 54.09
C ARG A 10 15.76 8.59 53.00
N PHE A 11 15.59 9.88 53.11
CA PHE A 11 14.93 10.72 52.11
C PHE A 11 15.67 10.74 50.76
N SER A 12 17.00 10.89 50.78
CA SER A 12 17.81 10.85 49.57
C SER A 12 17.75 9.48 48.86
N LEU A 13 17.72 8.41 49.64
CA LEU A 13 17.56 7.04 49.10
C LEU A 13 16.21 6.86 48.38
N TYR A 14 15.11 7.31 48.98
CA TYR A 14 13.78 7.27 48.34
C TYR A 14 13.73 8.11 47.05
N LEU A 15 14.37 9.26 47.05
CA LEU A 15 14.45 10.14 45.89
C LEU A 15 15.17 9.48 44.72
N TYR A 16 16.31 8.83 44.97
CA TYR A 16 17.04 8.09 43.93
C TYR A 16 16.26 6.88 43.42
N MET A 17 15.56 6.19 44.33
CA MET A 17 14.71 5.05 43.94
C MET A 17 13.54 5.48 43.07
N MET A 18 12.86 6.58 43.38
CA MET A 18 11.82 7.17 42.53
C MET A 18 12.36 7.60 41.17
N LEU A 19 13.50 8.27 41.15
CA LEU A 19 14.14 8.70 39.93
C LEU A 19 14.51 7.50 39.03
N SER A 20 15.07 6.45 39.61
CA SER A 20 15.39 5.20 38.90
C SER A 20 14.16 4.54 38.28
N ILE A 21 13.04 4.49 38.99
CA ILE A 21 11.79 3.93 38.46
C ILE A 21 11.29 4.76 37.28
N VAL A 22 11.31 6.09 37.41
CA VAL A 22 10.90 6.98 36.31
C VAL A 22 11.79 6.80 35.07
N CYS A 23 13.10 6.72 35.24
CA CYS A 23 14.02 6.45 34.14
C CYS A 23 13.77 5.11 33.46
N LEU A 24 13.48 4.05 34.23
CA LEU A 24 13.13 2.74 33.68
C LEU A 24 11.82 2.77 32.88
N LEU A 25 10.81 3.47 33.37
CA LEU A 25 9.56 3.63 32.65
C LEU A 25 9.73 4.40 31.34
N LEU A 26 10.51 5.48 31.36
CA LEU A 26 10.82 6.24 30.15
C LEU A 26 11.62 5.40 29.13
N ALA A 27 12.61 4.66 29.59
CA ALA A 27 13.37 3.76 28.74
C ALA A 27 12.48 2.67 28.09
N SER A 28 11.59 2.07 28.89
CA SER A 28 10.60 1.10 28.40
C SER A 28 9.68 1.70 27.36
N PHE A 29 9.18 2.92 27.60
CA PHE A 29 8.31 3.62 26.65
C PHE A 29 9.01 3.89 25.32
N VAL A 30 10.27 4.32 25.37
CA VAL A 30 11.09 4.57 24.16
C VAL A 30 11.26 3.28 23.36
N VAL A 31 11.57 2.15 24.02
CA VAL A 31 11.70 0.85 23.34
C VAL A 31 10.39 0.45 22.66
N LEU A 32 9.26 0.58 23.35
CA LEU A 32 7.94 0.29 22.78
C LEU A 32 7.63 1.18 21.56
N ALA A 33 7.95 2.47 21.61
CA ALA A 33 7.73 3.38 20.52
C ALA A 33 8.58 3.02 19.26
N PHE A 34 9.82 2.58 19.48
CA PHE A 34 10.66 2.09 18.37
C PHE A 34 10.17 0.79 17.74
N GLU A 35 9.63 -0.13 18.55
CA GLU A 35 9.07 -1.38 18.05
C GLU A 35 7.79 -1.14 17.20
N GLN A 36 6.90 -0.24 17.61
CA GLN A 36 5.68 0.08 16.86
C GLN A 36 5.98 0.56 15.43
N GLY A 37 7.00 1.38 15.22
CA GLY A 37 7.38 1.86 13.90
C GLY A 37 7.86 0.76 12.93
N LYS A 38 8.34 -0.37 13.43
CA LYS A 38 8.71 -1.53 12.61
C LYS A 38 7.48 -2.31 12.15
N TYR A 39 6.48 -2.46 13.01
CA TYR A 39 5.23 -3.17 12.72
C TYR A 39 4.41 -2.44 11.65
N GLU A 40 4.30 -1.12 11.72
CA GLU A 40 3.59 -0.32 10.72
C GLU A 40 4.20 -0.51 9.33
N ARG A 41 5.51 -0.41 9.18
CA ARG A 41 6.19 -0.60 7.89
C ARG A 41 6.02 -2.01 7.30
N ALA A 42 5.92 -3.03 8.15
CA ALA A 42 5.69 -4.41 7.71
C ALA A 42 4.24 -4.61 7.24
N LEU A 43 3.29 -3.98 7.91
CA LEU A 43 1.87 -4.00 7.54
C LEU A 43 1.63 -3.27 6.22
N ASP A 44 2.21 -2.09 6.03
CA ASP A 44 2.10 -1.30 4.80
C ASP A 44 2.58 -2.09 3.57
N LYS A 45 3.74 -2.76 3.68
CA LYS A 45 4.27 -3.60 2.59
C LYS A 45 3.34 -4.75 2.25
N ARG A 46 2.76 -5.39 3.26
CA ARG A 46 1.82 -6.50 3.06
C ARG A 46 0.53 -6.03 2.39
N GLU A 47 0.01 -4.88 2.80
CA GLU A 47 -1.20 -4.29 2.21
C GLU A 47 -0.98 -3.96 0.73
N VAL A 48 0.15 -3.31 0.41
CA VAL A 48 0.51 -3.00 -0.99
C VAL A 48 0.62 -4.28 -1.83
N SER A 49 1.27 -5.33 -1.31
CA SER A 49 1.41 -6.61 -2.02
C SER A 49 0.05 -7.26 -2.30
N ILE A 50 -0.85 -7.29 -1.33
CA ILE A 50 -2.20 -7.85 -1.49
C ILE A 50 -2.99 -7.04 -2.52
N ARG A 51 -2.93 -5.71 -2.48
CA ARG A 51 -3.60 -4.82 -3.42
C ARG A 51 -3.13 -5.04 -4.85
N LEU A 52 -1.82 -5.17 -5.07
CA LEU A 52 -1.26 -5.42 -6.40
C LEU A 52 -1.62 -6.81 -6.94
N ALA A 53 -1.65 -7.83 -6.09
CA ALA A 53 -2.10 -9.17 -6.46
C ALA A 53 -3.59 -9.18 -6.86
N GLU A 54 -4.43 -8.48 -6.11
CA GLU A 54 -5.86 -8.33 -6.43
C GLU A 54 -6.07 -7.55 -7.74
N GLU A 55 -5.25 -6.52 -7.99
CA GLU A 55 -5.28 -5.78 -9.26
C GLU A 55 -4.90 -6.67 -10.46
N LEU A 56 -3.90 -7.54 -10.29
CA LEU A 56 -3.54 -8.50 -11.34
C LEU A 56 -4.70 -9.47 -11.63
N ARG A 57 -5.31 -10.01 -10.58
CA ARG A 57 -6.48 -10.89 -10.70
C ARG A 57 -7.64 -10.19 -11.40
N GLN A 58 -7.92 -8.96 -11.01
CA GLN A 58 -8.98 -8.16 -11.60
C GLN A 58 -8.71 -7.84 -13.07
N SER A 59 -7.52 -7.37 -13.42
CA SER A 59 -7.17 -7.06 -14.81
C SER A 59 -7.36 -8.28 -15.71
N THR A 60 -7.03 -9.48 -15.24
CA THR A 60 -7.23 -10.74 -15.96
C THR A 60 -8.72 -11.04 -16.17
N ASN A 61 -9.54 -10.82 -15.15
CA ASN A 61 -10.99 -11.00 -15.25
C ASN A 61 -11.62 -9.99 -16.22
N ASP A 62 -11.19 -8.73 -16.17
CA ASP A 62 -11.66 -7.67 -17.07
C ASP A 62 -11.30 -7.99 -18.53
N LEU A 63 -10.06 -8.41 -18.79
CA LEU A 63 -9.65 -8.82 -20.14
C LEU A 63 -10.53 -9.96 -20.67
N THR A 64 -10.78 -10.98 -19.85
CA THR A 64 -11.63 -12.11 -20.23
C THR A 64 -13.07 -11.65 -20.53
N ARG A 65 -13.64 -10.79 -19.70
CA ARG A 65 -14.98 -10.23 -19.87
C ARG A 65 -15.09 -9.39 -21.14
N LEU A 66 -14.10 -8.51 -21.38
CA LEU A 66 -14.08 -7.64 -22.56
C LEU A 66 -13.96 -8.42 -23.86
N VAL A 67 -13.15 -9.49 -23.89
CA VAL A 67 -13.05 -10.39 -25.04
C VAL A 67 -14.40 -11.06 -25.31
N ARG A 68 -15.05 -11.62 -24.29
CA ARG A 68 -16.37 -12.25 -24.44
C ARG A 68 -17.41 -11.26 -24.95
N ALA A 69 -17.43 -10.05 -24.38
CA ALA A 69 -18.35 -8.99 -24.80
C ALA A 69 -18.11 -8.59 -26.27
N TYR A 70 -16.86 -8.47 -26.68
CA TYR A 70 -16.52 -8.15 -28.06
C TYR A 70 -16.96 -9.26 -29.03
N VAL A 71 -16.67 -10.53 -28.72
CA VAL A 71 -17.05 -11.67 -29.58
C VAL A 71 -18.58 -11.79 -29.69
N THR A 72 -19.32 -11.49 -28.61
CA THR A 72 -20.79 -11.60 -28.61
C THR A 72 -21.49 -10.44 -29.31
N THR A 73 -20.96 -9.23 -29.17
CA THR A 73 -21.63 -8.00 -29.62
C THR A 73 -21.06 -7.40 -30.91
N GLY A 74 -19.80 -7.73 -31.24
CA GLY A 74 -19.05 -7.08 -32.33
C GLY A 74 -18.73 -5.60 -32.08
N ASN A 75 -19.01 -5.06 -30.89
CA ASN A 75 -18.84 -3.64 -30.60
C ASN A 75 -17.36 -3.29 -30.40
N PRO A 76 -16.78 -2.40 -31.24
CA PRO A 76 -15.36 -2.04 -31.20
C PRO A 76 -14.96 -1.33 -29.89
N ALA A 77 -15.89 -0.77 -29.12
CA ALA A 77 -15.62 -0.15 -27.84
C ALA A 77 -15.00 -1.15 -26.84
N PHE A 78 -15.43 -2.41 -26.85
CA PHE A 78 -14.84 -3.44 -25.98
C PHE A 78 -13.41 -3.78 -26.35
N LYS A 79 -13.07 -3.75 -27.65
CA LYS A 79 -11.70 -3.91 -28.11
C LYS A 79 -10.80 -2.74 -27.64
N ALA A 80 -11.30 -1.51 -27.73
CA ALA A 80 -10.56 -0.33 -27.26
C ALA A 80 -10.34 -0.36 -25.74
N GLN A 81 -11.33 -0.80 -24.96
CA GLN A 81 -11.21 -0.98 -23.53
C GLN A 81 -10.19 -2.09 -23.19
N PHE A 82 -10.23 -3.22 -23.89
CA PHE A 82 -9.27 -4.30 -23.75
C PHE A 82 -7.85 -3.79 -23.94
N GLN A 83 -7.59 -3.06 -25.03
CA GLN A 83 -6.26 -2.50 -25.29
C GLN A 83 -5.83 -1.54 -24.16
N ALA A 84 -6.74 -0.69 -23.67
CA ALA A 84 -6.45 0.23 -22.58
C ALA A 84 -6.09 -0.50 -21.26
N VAL A 85 -6.70 -1.65 -20.96
CA VAL A 85 -6.32 -2.48 -19.79
C VAL A 85 -4.91 -3.03 -19.97
N VAL A 86 -4.58 -3.52 -21.15
CA VAL A 86 -3.23 -4.04 -21.49
C VAL A 86 -2.20 -2.92 -21.37
N ASP A 87 -2.43 -1.77 -21.98
CA ASP A 87 -1.51 -0.62 -21.95
C ASP A 87 -1.21 -0.15 -20.52
N ILE A 88 -2.23 -0.11 -19.65
CA ILE A 88 -2.06 0.24 -18.23
C ILE A 88 -1.25 -0.84 -17.49
N ARG A 89 -1.53 -2.10 -17.76
CA ARG A 89 -0.84 -3.24 -17.12
C ARG A 89 0.64 -3.29 -17.51
N ASP A 90 0.94 -3.00 -18.77
CA ASP A 90 2.29 -3.04 -19.34
C ASP A 90 3.06 -1.72 -19.10
N GLY A 91 2.40 -0.71 -18.51
CA GLY A 91 3.01 0.58 -18.19
C GLY A 91 3.14 1.51 -19.39
N GLU A 92 2.46 1.24 -20.49
CA GLU A 92 2.43 2.12 -21.68
C GLU A 92 1.46 3.29 -21.49
N ARG A 93 0.49 3.12 -20.59
CA ARG A 93 -0.47 4.16 -20.21
C ARG A 93 -0.45 4.40 -18.71
N PRO A 94 -0.50 5.66 -18.25
CA PRO A 94 -0.57 5.97 -16.84
C PRO A 94 -1.84 5.41 -16.22
N ARG A 95 -1.70 4.92 -14.96
CA ARG A 95 -2.78 4.29 -14.20
C ARG A 95 -3.76 5.35 -13.70
N PRO A 96 -5.07 5.15 -13.83
CA PRO A 96 -6.07 6.03 -13.21
C PRO A 96 -5.93 6.04 -11.69
N LEU A 97 -6.10 7.21 -11.05
CA LEU A 97 -6.03 7.33 -9.57
C LEU A 97 -7.06 6.46 -8.85
N ASN A 98 -8.26 6.34 -9.42
CA ASN A 98 -9.35 5.54 -8.87
C ASN A 98 -9.53 4.23 -9.64
N TYR A 99 -8.43 3.50 -9.88
CA TYR A 99 -8.47 2.22 -10.56
C TYR A 99 -9.07 1.15 -9.64
N SER A 100 -10.41 1.18 -9.53
CA SER A 100 -11.20 0.26 -8.70
C SER A 100 -11.79 -0.88 -9.53
N LEU A 101 -12.33 -1.90 -8.83
CA LEU A 101 -13.03 -3.04 -9.42
C LEU A 101 -14.11 -2.64 -10.44
N ALA A 102 -14.79 -1.53 -10.22
CA ALA A 102 -15.89 -1.05 -11.06
C ALA A 102 -15.46 -0.03 -12.12
N TYR A 103 -14.16 0.29 -12.24
CA TYR A 103 -13.70 1.37 -13.14
C TYR A 103 -14.21 1.19 -14.58
N TRP A 104 -14.04 0.00 -15.16
CA TRP A 104 -14.44 -0.28 -16.53
C TRP A 104 -15.93 -0.38 -16.72
N ASP A 105 -16.67 -0.83 -15.70
CA ASP A 105 -18.14 -0.88 -15.73
C ASP A 105 -18.74 0.51 -15.70
N ILE A 106 -18.20 1.38 -14.85
CA ILE A 106 -18.61 2.80 -14.78
C ILE A 106 -18.26 3.50 -16.09
N LYS A 107 -17.10 3.26 -16.65
CA LYS A 107 -16.68 3.84 -17.92
C LYS A 107 -17.54 3.34 -19.08
N ALA A 108 -17.89 2.05 -19.13
CA ALA A 108 -18.78 1.49 -20.13
C ALA A 108 -20.21 2.06 -20.02
N SER A 109 -20.73 2.29 -18.82
CA SER A 109 -22.03 2.90 -18.60
C SER A 109 -22.08 4.38 -18.97
N LYS A 110 -20.96 5.10 -18.87
CA LYS A 110 -20.81 6.52 -19.22
C LYS A 110 -20.46 6.76 -20.70
N ALA A 111 -20.11 5.74 -21.45
CA ALA A 111 -19.70 5.84 -22.86
C ALA A 111 -20.76 6.43 -23.80
N GLY A 112 -21.97 6.69 -23.31
CA GLY A 112 -23.00 7.48 -24.00
C GLY A 112 -22.93 8.99 -23.77
N ASN A 113 -22.12 9.48 -22.84
CA ASN A 113 -21.92 10.89 -22.54
C ASN A 113 -20.42 11.25 -22.71
N GLU A 114 -20.11 11.92 -23.78
CA GLU A 114 -18.82 12.16 -24.42
C GLU A 114 -17.88 13.13 -23.64
N SER A 115 -17.99 13.32 -22.33
CA SER A 115 -17.25 14.40 -21.68
C SER A 115 -16.49 14.05 -20.39
N ASP A 116 -16.28 12.79 -20.04
CA ASP A 116 -15.48 12.45 -18.86
C ASP A 116 -14.28 11.57 -19.23
N THR A 117 -13.36 12.14 -20.01
CA THR A 117 -11.97 11.66 -20.01
C THR A 117 -11.35 12.10 -18.69
N VAL A 118 -11.55 11.29 -17.65
CA VAL A 118 -10.72 11.40 -16.45
C VAL A 118 -9.29 11.12 -16.92
N GLU A 119 -8.49 12.18 -17.04
CA GLU A 119 -7.08 12.05 -17.42
C GLU A 119 -6.41 11.15 -16.37
N PRO A 120 -5.74 10.07 -16.76
CA PRO A 120 -4.99 9.24 -15.85
C PRO A 120 -3.84 10.07 -15.27
N GLN A 121 -3.83 10.25 -13.94
CA GLN A 121 -2.86 11.10 -13.24
C GLN A 121 -1.77 10.29 -12.52
N GLY A 122 -1.70 8.99 -12.72
CA GLY A 122 -0.69 8.12 -12.12
C GLY A 122 0.56 7.99 -12.98
N GLU A 123 1.57 7.35 -12.45
CA GLU A 123 2.78 7.00 -13.20
C GLU A 123 2.53 5.82 -14.14
N ALA A 124 3.19 5.85 -15.30
CA ALA A 124 3.17 4.76 -16.25
C ALA A 124 4.25 3.73 -15.86
N ILE A 125 3.93 2.87 -14.90
CA ILE A 125 4.82 1.81 -14.42
C ILE A 125 4.14 0.46 -14.65
N PRO A 126 4.85 -0.54 -15.25
CA PRO A 126 4.31 -1.88 -15.40
C PRO A 126 3.87 -2.48 -14.06
N LEU A 127 2.72 -3.17 -14.06
CA LEU A 127 2.19 -3.80 -12.85
C LEU A 127 3.20 -4.81 -12.25
N LEU A 128 3.88 -5.56 -13.10
CA LEU A 128 4.90 -6.52 -12.67
C LEU A 128 6.07 -5.85 -11.96
N GLU A 129 6.50 -4.67 -12.41
CA GLU A 129 7.56 -3.91 -11.76
C GLU A 129 7.13 -3.38 -10.39
N LEU A 130 5.89 -2.90 -10.26
CA LEU A 130 5.33 -2.51 -8.96
C LEU A 130 5.27 -3.69 -7.99
N MET A 131 4.88 -4.88 -8.47
CA MET A 131 4.85 -6.10 -7.67
C MET A 131 6.26 -6.50 -7.21
N ARG A 132 7.24 -6.38 -8.08
CA ARG A 132 8.66 -6.62 -7.76
C ARG A 132 9.16 -5.66 -6.68
N GLN A 133 8.85 -4.38 -6.80
CA GLN A 133 9.22 -3.35 -5.81
C GLN A 133 8.53 -3.58 -4.46
N ALA A 134 7.31 -4.08 -4.46
CA ALA A 134 6.57 -4.46 -3.25
C ALA A 134 7.09 -5.75 -2.58
N GLY A 135 8.08 -6.44 -3.21
CA GLY A 135 8.68 -7.65 -2.68
C GLY A 135 7.90 -8.93 -2.99
N VAL A 136 6.97 -8.90 -3.94
CA VAL A 136 6.27 -10.09 -4.46
C VAL A 136 7.20 -10.76 -5.47
N THR A 137 8.21 -11.46 -4.98
CA THR A 137 9.28 -12.05 -5.83
C THR A 137 9.09 -13.50 -6.20
N HIS A 138 8.11 -14.19 -5.61
CA HIS A 138 7.84 -15.60 -5.88
C HIS A 138 6.41 -15.79 -6.40
N PHE A 139 6.25 -15.76 -7.71
CA PHE A 139 5.17 -16.48 -8.35
C PHE A 139 5.70 -17.89 -8.63
N ASP A 140 5.44 -18.81 -7.73
CA ASP A 140 5.45 -20.23 -8.07
C ASP A 140 4.24 -20.46 -8.99
N LEU A 141 4.51 -20.45 -10.29
CA LEU A 141 3.59 -20.87 -11.35
C LEU A 141 3.52 -22.39 -11.39
#